data_4c17a7de15989885f092b844bfb2104e
#
_entry.id   4c17a7de15989885f092b844bfb2104e
#
_cell.length_a   1.000
_cell.length_b   1.000
_cell.length_c   1.000
_cell.angle_alpha   90.00
_cell.angle_beta   90.00
_cell.angle_gamma   90.00
#
_symmetry.space_group_name_H-M   'P 1'
#
loop_
_entity.id
_entity.type
_entity.pdbx_description
1 polymer ?
#
loop_
_entity_poly.entity_id
_entity_poly.type
_entity_poly.pdbx_seq_one_letter_code
_entity_poly.pdbx_strand_id
1 'polypeptide(L)' 'MSSMTRGRCDPKNGVPTDLVKEYYTQRAGAAFILTESISWTQRGNGFPGSGSLYNSDQAVGWKKVVESIHAKGGKIFI' A
#
# COMPACT_ATOMS: atom_id res chain seq x y z
N MET A 1 -3.56 5.38 12.32
CA MET A 1 -2.53 6.05 11.48
C MET A 1 -3.23 6.69 10.29
N SER A 2 -3.04 7.98 10.12
CA SER A 2 -3.61 8.72 8.99
C SER A 2 -2.86 8.43 7.68
N SER A 3 -3.53 8.70 6.57
CA SER A 3 -2.97 8.50 5.22
C SER A 3 -1.78 9.44 4.97
N MET A 4 -0.68 8.89 4.50
CA MET A 4 0.52 9.65 4.13
C MET A 4 1.19 8.96 2.94
N THR A 5 1.18 9.60 1.78
CA THR A 5 1.79 9.06 0.57
C THR A 5 3.31 9.00 0.71
N ARG A 6 3.88 7.81 0.59
CA ARG A 6 5.32 7.58 0.72
C ARG A 6 6.06 7.57 -0.62
N GLY A 7 5.38 7.24 -1.71
CA GLY A 7 5.97 7.21 -3.04
C GLY A 7 7.04 6.13 -3.20
N ARG A 8 6.85 4.96 -2.61
CA ARG A 8 7.82 3.86 -2.63
C ARG A 8 7.31 2.61 -3.34
N CYS A 9 6.17 2.72 -4.02
CA CYS A 9 5.74 1.66 -4.94
C CYS A 9 6.63 1.63 -6.18
N ASP A 10 6.58 0.53 -6.93
CA ASP A 10 7.35 0.40 -8.16
C ASP A 10 6.95 1.52 -9.14
N PRO A 11 7.92 2.32 -9.64
CA PRO A 11 7.60 3.46 -10.50
C PRO A 11 7.06 3.07 -11.88
N LYS A 12 7.26 1.82 -12.31
CA LYS A 12 6.80 1.33 -13.62
C LYS A 12 5.38 0.80 -13.59
N ASN A 13 4.98 0.14 -12.49
CA ASN A 13 3.70 -0.60 -12.44
C ASN A 13 2.83 -0.27 -11.22
N GLY A 14 3.28 0.58 -10.30
CA GLY A 14 2.51 0.97 -9.12
C GLY A 14 2.31 -0.15 -8.08
N VAL A 15 3.01 -1.28 -8.21
CA VAL A 15 2.95 -2.38 -7.25
C VAL A 15 3.68 -1.98 -5.97
N PRO A 16 3.10 -2.21 -4.77
CA PRO A 16 3.82 -1.94 -3.54
C PRO A 16 5.04 -2.85 -3.40
N THR A 17 6.16 -2.25 -3.05
CA THR A 17 7.44 -2.94 -2.85
C THR A 17 7.53 -3.54 -1.45
N ASP A 18 8.57 -4.35 -1.22
CA ASP A 18 8.86 -4.87 0.13
C ASP A 18 9.12 -3.74 1.14
N LEU A 19 9.66 -2.62 0.69
CA LEU A 19 9.84 -1.44 1.53
C LEU A 19 8.50 -0.86 1.99
N VAL A 20 7.50 -0.80 1.12
CA VAL A 20 6.14 -0.39 1.47
C VAL A 20 5.55 -1.35 2.50
N LYS A 21 5.68 -2.65 2.27
CA LYS A 21 5.22 -3.68 3.21
C LYS A 21 5.86 -3.50 4.59
N GLU A 22 7.17 -3.34 4.65
CA GLU A 22 7.89 -3.14 5.90
C GLU A 22 7.43 -1.89 6.64
N TYR A 23 7.27 -0.79 5.93
CA TYR A 23 6.79 0.48 6.50
C TYR A 23 5.45 0.32 7.23
N TYR A 24 4.48 -0.33 6.59
CA TYR A 24 3.17 -0.56 7.20
C TYR A 24 3.21 -1.61 8.30
N THR A 25 4.00 -2.66 8.12
CA THR A 25 4.15 -3.73 9.12
C THR A 25 4.71 -3.19 10.44
N GLN A 26 5.68 -2.29 10.38
CA GLN A 26 6.24 -1.62 11.56
C GLN A 26 5.20 -0.80 12.34
N ARG A 27 4.10 -0.43 11.71
CA ARG A 27 3.05 0.42 12.27
C ARG A 27 1.76 -0.33 12.59
N ALA A 28 1.80 -1.65 12.54
CA ALA A 28 0.62 -2.51 12.78
C ALA A 28 0.05 -2.39 14.21
N GLY A 29 0.79 -1.80 15.16
CA GLY A 29 0.31 -1.51 16.51
C GLY A 29 -0.69 -0.35 16.61
N ALA A 30 -0.90 0.41 15.54
CA ALA A 30 -1.92 1.46 15.52
C ALA A 30 -3.32 0.83 15.62
N ALA A 31 -4.29 1.58 16.15
CA ALA A 31 -5.68 1.12 16.25
C ALA A 31 -6.23 0.70 14.88
N PHE A 32 -5.89 1.44 13.85
CA PHE A 32 -6.04 1.08 12.44
C PHE A 32 -5.11 1.95 11.58
N ILE A 33 -4.89 1.50 10.35
CA ILE A 33 -4.05 2.20 9.37
C ILE A 33 -4.92 2.59 8.17
N LEU A 34 -4.81 3.83 7.72
CA LEU A 34 -5.22 4.23 6.36
C LEU A 34 -3.97 4.25 5.50
N THR A 35 -4.03 3.57 4.36
CA THR A 35 -2.89 3.58 3.43
C THR A 35 -2.68 4.95 2.80
N GLU A 36 -1.57 5.11 2.12
CA GLU A 36 -1.31 6.22 1.23
C GLU A 36 -2.35 6.30 0.11
N SER A 37 -2.37 7.42 -0.60
CA SER A 37 -3.24 7.61 -1.76
C SER A 37 -2.96 6.54 -2.82
N ILE A 38 -4.00 5.83 -3.24
CA ILE A 38 -3.92 4.72 -4.20
C ILE A 38 -4.76 5.07 -5.42
N SER A 39 -4.16 4.99 -6.60
CA SER A 39 -4.88 5.17 -7.85
C SER A 39 -5.69 3.93 -8.20
N TRP A 40 -6.94 4.11 -8.53
CA TRP A 40 -7.85 3.04 -8.96
C TRP A 40 -8.01 2.95 -10.47
N THR A 41 -7.29 3.79 -11.21
CA THR A 41 -7.16 3.76 -12.67
C THR A 41 -5.74 4.13 -13.07
N GLN A 42 -5.30 3.70 -14.26
CA GLN A 42 -4.00 4.09 -14.79
C GLN A 42 -3.89 5.61 -14.96
N ARG A 43 -4.95 6.27 -15.41
CA ARG A 43 -5.00 7.73 -15.61
C ARG A 43 -4.92 8.51 -14.29
N GLY A 44 -5.35 7.90 -13.20
CA GLY A 44 -5.32 8.51 -11.87
C GLY A 44 -3.95 8.49 -11.21
N ASN A 45 -2.97 7.77 -11.77
CA ASN A 45 -1.63 7.71 -11.20
C ASN A 45 -0.90 9.05 -11.42
N GLY A 46 -0.65 9.76 -10.35
CA GLY A 46 -0.16 11.14 -10.42
C GLY A 46 1.35 11.28 -10.59
N PHE A 47 2.15 10.25 -10.23
CA PHE A 47 3.62 10.32 -10.30
C PHE A 47 4.24 8.93 -10.14
N PRO A 48 5.49 8.73 -10.61
CA PRO A 48 6.24 7.49 -10.40
C PRO A 48 6.41 7.18 -8.90
N GLY A 49 6.15 5.93 -8.51
CA GLY A 49 6.20 5.52 -7.11
C GLY A 49 4.88 5.65 -6.36
N SER A 50 3.87 6.28 -6.95
CA SER A 50 2.50 6.27 -6.43
C SER A 50 1.93 4.86 -6.49
N GLY A 51 1.22 4.45 -5.44
CA GLY A 51 0.55 3.16 -5.40
C GLY A 51 -0.66 3.11 -6.32
N SER A 52 -0.96 1.93 -6.83
CA SER A 52 -2.12 1.71 -7.70
C SER A 52 -2.83 0.42 -7.33
N LEU A 53 -4.12 0.36 -7.62
CA LEU A 53 -4.95 -0.82 -7.39
C LEU A 53 -6.03 -0.90 -8.48
N TYR A 54 -5.62 -1.23 -9.70
CA TYR A 54 -6.54 -1.38 -10.84
C TYR A 54 -6.27 -2.66 -11.66
N ASN A 55 -5.30 -3.49 -11.26
CA ASN A 55 -5.03 -4.78 -11.90
C ASN A 55 -4.66 -5.86 -10.88
N SER A 56 -4.55 -7.11 -11.34
CA SER A 56 -4.30 -8.25 -10.46
C SER A 56 -2.90 -8.26 -9.84
N ASP A 57 -1.87 -7.79 -10.53
CA ASP A 57 -0.52 -7.74 -9.98
C ASP A 57 -0.43 -6.78 -8.81
N GLN A 58 -1.08 -5.63 -8.94
CA GLN A 58 -1.18 -4.64 -7.87
C GLN A 58 -1.99 -5.18 -6.68
N ALA A 59 -3.09 -5.88 -6.95
CA ALA A 59 -3.90 -6.53 -5.92
C ALA A 59 -3.09 -7.57 -5.13
N VAL A 60 -2.30 -8.39 -5.81
CA VAL A 60 -1.40 -9.37 -5.16
C VAL A 60 -0.37 -8.64 -4.29
N GLY A 61 0.20 -7.56 -4.77
CA GLY A 61 1.15 -6.74 -4.00
C GLY A 61 0.51 -6.17 -2.73
N TRP A 62 -0.64 -5.56 -2.84
CA TRP A 62 -1.36 -5.01 -1.67
C TRP A 62 -1.83 -6.11 -0.72
N LYS A 63 -2.22 -7.29 -1.23
CA LYS A 63 -2.55 -8.44 -0.40
C LYS A 63 -1.40 -8.81 0.53
N LYS A 64 -0.16 -8.83 0.04
CA LYS A 64 1.03 -9.09 0.87
C LYS A 64 1.19 -8.08 2.00
N VAL A 65 0.94 -6.80 1.71
CA VAL A 65 0.96 -5.73 2.72
C VAL A 65 -0.12 -5.98 3.77
N VAL A 66 -1.34 -6.20 3.34
CA VAL A 66 -2.49 -6.43 4.23
C VAL A 66 -2.26 -7.65 5.12
N GLU A 67 -1.83 -8.77 4.55
CA GLU A 67 -1.57 -10.00 5.30
C GLU A 67 -0.50 -9.82 6.38
N SER A 68 0.55 -9.04 6.10
CA SER A 68 1.61 -8.77 7.08
C SER A 68 1.11 -7.99 8.30
N ILE A 69 0.13 -7.10 8.10
CA ILE A 69 -0.49 -6.32 9.17
C ILE A 69 -1.50 -7.18 9.94
N HIS A 70 -2.32 -7.95 9.22
CA HIS A 70 -3.27 -8.87 9.84
C HIS A 70 -2.56 -9.92 10.70
N ALA A 71 -1.41 -10.43 10.27
CA ALA A 71 -0.60 -11.38 11.04
C ALA A 71 -0.15 -10.81 12.40
N LYS A 72 -0.06 -9.50 12.54
CA LYS A 72 0.23 -8.79 13.80
C LYS A 72 -1.01 -8.32 14.54
N GLY A 73 -2.21 -8.72 14.10
CA GLY A 73 -3.47 -8.31 14.72
C GLY A 73 -3.92 -6.89 14.34
N GLY A 74 -3.26 -6.25 13.39
CA GLY A 74 -3.58 -4.89 12.97
C GLY A 74 -4.76 -4.83 12.00
N LYS A 75 -5.26 -3.62 11.79
CA LYS A 75 -6.34 -3.30 10.85
C LYS A 75 -5.84 -2.27 9.85
N ILE A 76 -6.14 -2.49 8.57
CA ILE A 76 -5.73 -1.59 7.49
C ILE A 76 -6.86 -1.41 6.48
N PHE A 77 -6.99 -0.17 5.99
CA PHE A 77 -7.96 0.24 4.96
C PHE A 77 -7.20 0.91 3.81
N ILE A 78 -7.52 0.51 2.60
CA ILE A 78 -6.98 1.08 1.38
C ILE A 78 -7.93 2.18 0.90
#